data_008992762358e5c54a101c835387be0f
#
_entry.id   008992762358e5c54a101c835387be0f
#
_cell.length_a   1.000
_cell.length_b   1.000
_cell.length_c   1.000
_cell.angle_alpha   90.00
_cell.angle_beta   90.00
_cell.angle_gamma   90.00
#
_symmetry.space_group_name_H-M   'P 1'
#
loop_
_entity.id
_entity.type
_entity.pdbx_description
1 polymer ?
#
loop_
_entity_poly.entity_id
_entity_poly.type
_entity_poly.pdbx_seq_one_letter_code
_entity_poly.pdbx_strand_id
1 'polypeptide(L)'
;DVVNYVRRIMHTKKVGHCGTLDPLATGVLVIGINKATKAMKFLMSEEKEYRATLKLGSATDTYDSEGKVLEAKPFTGYDHLDEVLSSFKGDSMQKPPMYSAIKINGKKLYEYAREGIEVEVPERPITIYKLDLVNAHDDEITIDVKCSKGTYIRSLCVDIGKALGYPAHMTALVRNQSGHFTIDQAVTLEELEENNRARSSRLRII
;
A
#
# COMPACT_ATOMS: atom_id res chain seq x y z
N ASP A 1 1.53 9.40 13.01
CA ASP A 1 1.13 10.08 11.77
C ASP A 1 2.32 10.88 11.23
N VAL A 2 2.86 10.44 10.08
CA VAL A 2 4.03 11.02 9.42
C VAL A 2 3.82 12.50 9.08
N VAL A 3 2.64 12.89 8.61
CA VAL A 3 2.34 14.27 8.25
C VAL A 3 2.45 15.20 9.46
N ASN A 4 1.94 14.78 10.62
CA ASN A 4 2.03 15.57 11.84
C ASN A 4 3.48 15.64 12.35
N TYR A 5 4.23 14.56 12.22
CA TYR A 5 5.65 14.52 12.54
C TYR A 5 6.43 15.53 11.69
N VAL A 6 6.23 15.52 10.36
CA VAL A 6 6.87 16.46 9.43
C VAL A 6 6.43 17.91 9.71
N ARG A 7 5.15 18.16 10.01
CA ARG A 7 4.67 19.51 10.42
C ARG A 7 5.46 20.08 11.60
N ARG A 8 5.72 19.22 12.60
CA ARG A 8 6.47 19.61 13.80
C ARG A 8 7.93 19.94 13.46
N ILE A 9 8.61 19.05 12.72
CA ILE A 9 10.02 19.23 12.36
C ILE A 9 10.22 20.46 11.47
N MET A 10 9.34 20.64 10.47
CA MET A 10 9.47 21.71 9.48
C MET A 10 8.82 23.02 9.92
N HIS A 11 8.27 23.10 11.14
CA HIS A 11 7.60 24.27 11.71
C HIS A 11 6.57 24.89 10.76
N THR A 12 5.79 24.06 10.05
CA THR A 12 4.76 24.51 9.10
C THR A 12 3.50 23.69 9.18
N LYS A 13 2.35 24.33 9.02
CA LYS A 13 1.03 23.67 8.96
C LYS A 13 0.71 23.12 7.57
N LYS A 14 1.38 23.62 6.52
CA LYS A 14 1.13 23.24 5.13
C LYS A 14 1.96 22.02 4.75
N VAL A 15 1.50 20.85 5.15
CA VAL A 15 2.09 19.55 4.81
C VAL A 15 0.98 18.58 4.40
N GLY A 16 1.19 17.85 3.33
CA GLY A 16 0.30 16.81 2.84
C GLY A 16 1.09 15.64 2.26
N HIS A 17 0.42 14.53 1.93
CA HIS A 17 1.03 13.33 1.35
C HIS A 17 0.36 12.94 0.04
N CYS A 18 1.10 12.21 -0.82
CA CYS A 18 0.63 11.62 -2.07
C CYS A 18 0.34 10.14 -1.91
N GLY A 19 -0.86 9.81 -1.46
CA GLY A 19 -1.28 8.42 -1.28
C GLY A 19 -0.83 7.83 0.05
N THR A 20 -1.79 7.37 0.82
CA THR A 20 -1.59 6.72 2.11
C THR A 20 -0.87 5.38 1.94
N LEU A 21 -0.11 4.98 2.93
CA LEU A 21 0.35 3.61 3.14
C LEU A 21 -0.54 2.93 4.18
N ASP A 22 -0.75 1.63 4.04
CA ASP A 22 -1.40 0.83 5.08
C ASP A 22 -0.52 0.81 6.35
N PRO A 23 -1.08 0.62 7.56
CA PRO A 23 -0.30 0.69 8.81
C PRO A 23 0.91 -0.23 8.85
N LEU A 24 0.77 -1.47 8.33
CA LEU A 24 1.88 -2.43 8.26
C LEU A 24 2.90 -2.11 7.15
N ALA A 25 2.56 -1.24 6.20
CA ALA A 25 3.41 -0.96 5.05
C ALA A 25 4.55 0.00 5.39
N THR A 26 5.66 -0.19 4.69
CA THR A 26 6.84 0.68 4.72
C THR A 26 7.16 1.23 3.34
N GLY A 27 8.23 2.02 3.23
CA GLY A 27 8.74 2.52 1.95
C GLY A 27 8.36 3.97 1.67
N VAL A 28 8.29 4.31 0.39
CA VAL A 28 8.17 5.69 -0.09
C VAL A 28 6.82 6.31 0.25
N LEU A 29 6.84 7.39 1.02
CA LEU A 29 5.71 8.29 1.21
C LEU A 29 6.10 9.69 0.74
N VAL A 30 5.53 10.14 -0.36
CA VAL A 30 5.82 11.47 -0.91
C VAL A 30 5.10 12.53 -0.10
N ILE A 31 5.86 13.45 0.47
CA ILE A 31 5.37 14.55 1.32
C ILE A 31 5.58 15.88 0.61
N GLY A 32 4.49 16.62 0.42
CA GLY A 32 4.54 18.00 -0.06
C GLY A 32 4.54 19.00 1.08
N ILE A 33 5.45 19.97 1.04
CA ILE A 33 5.61 21.01 2.06
C ILE A 33 5.37 22.38 1.44
N ASN A 34 4.59 23.23 2.10
CA ASN A 34 4.29 24.60 1.68
C ASN A 34 3.72 24.67 0.25
N LYS A 35 4.39 25.31 -0.68
CA LYS A 35 3.95 25.47 -2.07
C LYS A 35 3.84 24.14 -2.82
N ALA A 36 4.66 23.14 -2.47
CA ALA A 36 4.65 21.81 -3.07
C ALA A 36 3.33 21.05 -2.81
N THR A 37 2.56 21.41 -1.78
CA THR A 37 1.24 20.80 -1.54
C THR A 37 0.28 20.97 -2.72
N LYS A 38 0.46 22.00 -3.55
CA LYS A 38 -0.37 22.23 -4.74
C LYS A 38 -0.11 21.21 -5.86
N ALA A 39 1.11 20.67 -5.94
CA ALA A 39 1.49 19.69 -6.94
C ALA A 39 1.01 18.26 -6.61
N MET A 40 0.60 18.01 -5.36
CA MET A 40 0.32 16.65 -4.88
C MET A 40 -0.80 15.95 -5.63
N LYS A 41 -1.83 16.70 -6.08
CA LYS A 41 -2.93 16.14 -6.86
C LYS A 41 -2.47 15.49 -8.18
N PHE A 42 -1.40 16.00 -8.78
CA PHE A 42 -0.82 15.45 -10.00
C PHE A 42 0.01 14.20 -9.68
N LEU A 43 0.81 14.25 -8.60
CA LEU A 43 1.65 13.13 -8.15
C LEU A 43 0.83 11.93 -7.65
N MET A 44 -0.39 12.13 -7.17
CA MET A 44 -1.30 11.05 -6.77
C MET A 44 -1.74 10.17 -7.94
N SER A 45 -1.69 10.69 -9.17
CA SER A 45 -2.10 9.96 -10.40
C SER A 45 -1.02 9.04 -10.95
N GLU A 46 0.20 9.13 -10.43
CA GLU A 46 1.35 8.38 -10.88
C GLU A 46 1.26 6.88 -10.54
N GLU A 47 1.99 6.07 -11.31
CA GLU A 47 2.18 4.64 -11.05
C GLU A 47 2.90 4.39 -9.73
N LYS A 48 2.75 3.20 -9.16
CA LYS A 48 3.42 2.77 -7.94
C LYS A 48 4.09 1.41 -8.16
N GLU A 49 5.21 1.22 -7.48
CA GLU A 49 5.88 -0.08 -7.42
C GLU A 49 5.96 -0.56 -5.97
N TYR A 50 5.63 -1.83 -5.79
CA TYR A 50 5.57 -2.47 -4.48
C TYR A 50 6.30 -3.79 -4.49
N ARG A 51 6.87 -4.15 -3.33
CA ARG A 51 7.17 -5.53 -2.97
C ARG A 51 6.18 -5.97 -1.92
N ALA A 52 5.48 -7.07 -2.16
CA ALA A 52 4.47 -7.60 -1.26
C ALA A 52 4.73 -9.07 -0.97
N THR A 53 4.43 -9.51 0.25
CA THR A 53 4.37 -10.91 0.61
C THR A 53 2.94 -11.27 0.98
N LEU A 54 2.42 -12.34 0.40
CA LEU A 54 1.13 -12.93 0.75
C LEU A 54 1.34 -14.29 1.38
N LYS A 55 0.43 -14.63 2.29
CA LYS A 55 0.37 -15.93 2.94
C LYS A 55 -0.88 -16.66 2.55
N LEU A 56 -0.72 -17.90 2.07
CA LEU A 56 -1.78 -18.81 1.72
C LEU A 56 -2.28 -19.55 2.95
N GLY A 57 -3.54 -19.95 2.94
CA GLY A 57 -4.13 -20.80 3.97
C GLY A 57 -4.95 -20.06 5.02
N SER A 58 -4.97 -18.73 5.05
CA SER A 58 -5.88 -17.98 5.91
C SER A 58 -6.27 -16.63 5.31
N ALA A 59 -7.55 -16.26 5.42
CA ALA A 59 -8.07 -14.94 5.06
C ALA A 59 -8.39 -14.13 6.31
N THR A 60 -8.20 -12.81 6.23
CA THR A 60 -8.53 -11.88 7.30
C THR A 60 -9.54 -10.84 6.86
N ASP A 61 -10.21 -10.18 7.79
CA ASP A 61 -11.20 -9.14 7.51
C ASP A 61 -10.60 -7.87 6.90
N THR A 62 -9.32 -7.58 7.18
CA THR A 62 -8.59 -6.43 6.63
C THR A 62 -7.81 -6.75 5.36
N TYR A 63 -7.74 -8.02 4.94
CA TYR A 63 -6.91 -8.55 3.86
C TYR A 63 -5.40 -8.49 4.14
N ASP A 64 -5.00 -8.22 5.38
CA ASP A 64 -3.63 -8.23 5.85
C ASP A 64 -3.49 -8.89 7.23
N SER A 65 -2.26 -8.98 7.73
CA SER A 65 -1.96 -9.68 8.99
C SER A 65 -2.43 -8.96 10.25
N GLU A 66 -2.93 -7.73 10.15
CA GLU A 66 -3.46 -6.98 11.30
C GLU A 66 -4.93 -7.31 11.59
N GLY A 67 -5.60 -7.97 10.64
CA GLY A 67 -7.00 -8.35 10.77
C GLY A 67 -7.25 -9.65 11.52
N LYS A 68 -8.53 -9.90 11.80
CA LYS A 68 -8.98 -11.16 12.38
C LYS A 68 -9.10 -12.23 11.29
N VAL A 69 -8.64 -13.44 11.60
CA VAL A 69 -8.81 -14.59 10.69
C VAL A 69 -10.30 -14.94 10.59
N LEU A 70 -10.80 -14.95 9.37
CA LEU A 70 -12.18 -15.31 9.03
C LEU A 70 -12.31 -16.74 8.48
N GLU A 71 -11.28 -17.19 7.76
CA GLU A 71 -11.24 -18.47 7.09
C GLU A 71 -9.83 -19.05 7.14
N ALA A 72 -9.74 -20.36 7.32
CA ALA A 72 -8.47 -21.08 7.29
C ALA A 72 -8.61 -22.38 6.50
N LYS A 73 -7.58 -22.73 5.72
CA LYS A 73 -7.44 -23.96 4.95
C LYS A 73 -6.01 -24.43 5.02
N PRO A 74 -5.73 -25.70 5.39
CA PRO A 74 -4.38 -26.23 5.40
C PRO A 74 -3.67 -26.07 4.07
N PHE A 75 -2.43 -25.64 4.08
CA PHE A 75 -1.61 -25.56 2.89
C PHE A 75 -1.12 -26.95 2.49
N THR A 76 -1.33 -27.32 1.23
CA THR A 76 -0.93 -28.62 0.66
C THR A 76 -0.13 -28.51 -0.63
N GLY A 77 0.32 -27.30 -0.95
CA GLY A 77 1.02 -26.98 -2.20
C GLY A 77 0.11 -26.33 -3.23
N TYR A 78 0.68 -25.86 -4.29
CA TYR A 78 -0.01 -25.27 -5.45
C TYR A 78 0.71 -25.62 -6.74
N ASP A 79 -0.03 -25.52 -7.84
CA ASP A 79 0.50 -25.68 -9.19
C ASP A 79 0.32 -24.37 -9.96
N HIS A 80 1.07 -24.23 -11.07
CA HIS A 80 0.87 -23.16 -12.06
C HIS A 80 1.00 -21.73 -11.52
N LEU A 81 1.88 -21.49 -10.54
CA LEU A 81 2.08 -20.16 -9.95
C LEU A 81 2.40 -19.09 -11.01
N ASP A 82 3.31 -19.37 -11.93
CA ASP A 82 3.71 -18.43 -12.97
C ASP A 82 2.55 -18.06 -13.91
N GLU A 83 1.72 -19.05 -14.25
CA GLU A 83 0.53 -18.84 -15.08
C GLU A 83 -0.52 -17.98 -14.32
N VAL A 84 -0.73 -18.28 -13.04
CA VAL A 84 -1.62 -17.49 -12.19
C VAL A 84 -1.15 -16.04 -12.09
N LEU A 85 0.12 -15.80 -11.78
CA LEU A 85 0.67 -14.44 -11.71
C LEU A 85 0.56 -13.73 -13.07
N SER A 86 0.85 -14.42 -14.17
CA SER A 86 0.73 -13.86 -15.51
C SER A 86 -0.71 -13.44 -15.86
N SER A 87 -1.71 -14.16 -15.35
CA SER A 87 -3.12 -13.86 -15.61
C SER A 87 -3.60 -12.55 -14.99
N PHE A 88 -2.90 -12.02 -13.97
CA PHE A 88 -3.23 -10.75 -13.33
C PHE A 88 -2.61 -9.53 -14.01
N LYS A 89 -1.73 -9.72 -15.01
CA LYS A 89 -1.12 -8.60 -15.76
C LYS A 89 -2.12 -7.97 -16.72
N GLY A 90 -2.03 -6.66 -16.91
CA GLY A 90 -2.88 -5.89 -17.80
C GLY A 90 -4.05 -5.21 -17.10
N ASP A 91 -5.05 -4.84 -17.88
CA ASP A 91 -6.25 -4.15 -17.42
C ASP A 91 -7.25 -5.14 -16.82
N SER A 92 -7.81 -4.78 -15.67
CA SER A 92 -8.82 -5.57 -14.99
C SER A 92 -9.69 -4.72 -14.07
N MET A 93 -10.71 -5.34 -13.49
CA MET A 93 -11.54 -4.74 -12.46
C MET A 93 -11.14 -5.32 -11.11
N GLN A 94 -10.99 -4.46 -10.10
CA GLN A 94 -10.64 -4.86 -8.74
C GLN A 94 -11.68 -4.35 -7.74
N LYS A 95 -12.09 -5.21 -6.83
CA LYS A 95 -12.92 -4.85 -5.68
C LYS A 95 -12.02 -4.33 -4.55
N PRO A 96 -12.14 -3.05 -4.16
CA PRO A 96 -11.42 -2.52 -3.01
C PRO A 96 -11.79 -3.21 -1.72
N PRO A 97 -10.87 -3.28 -0.73
CA PRO A 97 -11.19 -3.84 0.58
C PRO A 97 -12.12 -2.90 1.36
N MET A 98 -12.94 -3.48 2.26
CA MET A 98 -13.81 -2.70 3.17
C MET A 98 -12.99 -1.78 4.08
N TYR A 99 -11.81 -2.21 4.53
CA TYR A 99 -10.88 -1.37 5.31
C TYR A 99 -10.08 -0.44 4.40
N SER A 100 -10.78 0.52 3.77
CA SER A 100 -10.20 1.54 2.89
C SER A 100 -10.82 2.92 3.12
N ALA A 101 -10.16 3.97 2.62
CA ALA A 101 -10.62 5.36 2.72
C ALA A 101 -11.60 5.78 1.63
N ILE A 102 -12.04 4.85 0.78
CA ILE A 102 -13.07 5.10 -0.25
C ILE A 102 -14.37 5.51 0.43
N LYS A 103 -15.02 6.53 -0.11
CA LYS A 103 -16.31 6.99 0.40
C LYS A 103 -17.47 6.42 -0.42
N ILE A 104 -18.47 5.91 0.30
CA ILE A 104 -19.79 5.55 -0.23
C ILE A 104 -20.82 6.31 0.61
N ASN A 105 -21.74 7.02 -0.02
CA ASN A 105 -22.74 7.85 0.66
C ASN A 105 -22.13 8.82 1.70
N GLY A 106 -20.96 9.40 1.38
CA GLY A 106 -20.29 10.38 2.24
C GLY A 106 -19.47 9.80 3.40
N LYS A 107 -19.60 8.51 3.71
CA LYS A 107 -18.90 7.80 4.79
C LYS A 107 -17.82 6.89 4.21
N LYS A 108 -16.68 6.79 4.88
CA LYS A 108 -15.57 5.93 4.43
C LYS A 108 -15.86 4.45 4.68
N LEU A 109 -15.38 3.57 3.79
CA LEU A 109 -15.62 2.13 3.91
C LEU A 109 -15.11 1.55 5.23
N TYR A 110 -13.94 1.98 5.74
CA TYR A 110 -13.44 1.50 7.02
C TYR A 110 -14.35 1.87 8.21
N GLU A 111 -15.13 2.95 8.10
CA GLU A 111 -16.09 3.34 9.14
C GLU A 111 -17.27 2.37 9.17
N TYR A 112 -17.78 1.97 7.99
CA TYR A 112 -18.79 0.90 7.88
C TYR A 112 -18.27 -0.43 8.42
N ALA A 113 -17.02 -0.80 8.04
CA ALA A 113 -16.40 -2.04 8.48
C ALA A 113 -16.30 -2.13 10.02
N ARG A 114 -15.91 -1.03 10.68
CA ARG A 114 -15.83 -0.96 12.17
C ARG A 114 -17.19 -1.08 12.85
N GLU A 115 -18.25 -0.67 12.19
CA GLU A 115 -19.63 -0.79 12.68
C GLU A 115 -20.25 -2.15 12.35
N GLY A 116 -19.51 -3.03 11.65
CA GLY A 116 -20.02 -4.32 11.21
C GLY A 116 -21.09 -4.22 10.11
N ILE A 117 -21.15 -3.08 9.40
CA ILE A 117 -22.08 -2.83 8.31
C ILE A 117 -21.44 -3.23 6.99
N GLU A 118 -22.01 -4.20 6.31
CA GLU A 118 -21.62 -4.53 4.94
C GLU A 118 -22.27 -3.57 3.96
N VAL A 119 -21.48 -3.06 3.02
CA VAL A 119 -21.95 -2.26 1.90
C VAL A 119 -21.43 -2.85 0.60
N GLU A 120 -22.19 -2.73 -0.46
CA GLU A 120 -21.73 -3.12 -1.79
C GLU A 120 -20.61 -2.15 -2.23
N VAL A 121 -19.42 -2.71 -2.47
CA VAL A 121 -18.26 -1.96 -2.94
C VAL A 121 -18.13 -2.15 -4.44
N PRO A 122 -18.31 -1.10 -5.26
CA PRO A 122 -18.14 -1.20 -6.70
C PRO A 122 -16.70 -1.56 -7.06
N GLU A 123 -16.56 -2.45 -8.03
CA GLU A 123 -15.27 -2.71 -8.66
C GLU A 123 -14.77 -1.47 -9.40
N ARG A 124 -13.45 -1.33 -9.47
CA ARG A 124 -12.77 -0.21 -10.12
C ARG A 124 -11.74 -0.71 -11.11
N PRO A 125 -11.57 -0.01 -12.25
CA PRO A 125 -10.54 -0.36 -13.22
C PRO A 125 -9.15 -0.13 -12.63
N ILE A 126 -8.27 -1.11 -12.82
CA ILE A 126 -6.85 -1.06 -12.48
C ILE A 126 -6.03 -1.60 -13.63
N THR A 127 -4.75 -1.27 -13.64
CA THR A 127 -3.77 -1.86 -14.56
C THR A 127 -2.59 -2.37 -13.77
N ILE A 128 -2.24 -3.63 -13.96
CA ILE A 128 -1.00 -4.23 -13.47
C ILE A 128 0.00 -4.26 -14.64
N TYR A 129 0.98 -3.37 -14.60
CA TYR A 129 1.99 -3.26 -15.66
C TYR A 129 3.06 -4.34 -15.57
N LYS A 130 3.40 -4.73 -14.32
CA LYS A 130 4.42 -5.73 -14.03
C LYS A 130 4.01 -6.51 -12.78
N LEU A 131 4.21 -7.82 -12.82
CA LEU A 131 3.98 -8.72 -11.70
C LEU A 131 4.97 -9.87 -11.82
N ASP A 132 5.99 -9.85 -10.98
CA ASP A 132 7.07 -10.82 -11.00
C ASP A 132 7.17 -11.56 -9.67
N LEU A 133 7.45 -12.86 -9.75
CA LEU A 133 7.79 -13.67 -8.59
C LEU A 133 9.20 -13.29 -8.12
N VAL A 134 9.32 -12.95 -6.83
CA VAL A 134 10.61 -12.74 -6.16
C VAL A 134 11.05 -14.00 -5.44
N ASN A 135 10.16 -14.59 -4.66
CA ASN A 135 10.39 -15.80 -3.89
C ASN A 135 9.08 -16.51 -3.58
N ALA A 136 9.14 -17.84 -3.49
CA ALA A 136 8.04 -18.65 -3.00
C ALA A 136 8.61 -19.74 -2.10
N HIS A 137 8.17 -19.79 -0.87
CA HIS A 137 8.62 -20.77 0.13
C HIS A 137 7.44 -21.16 1.02
N ASP A 138 7.12 -22.44 1.06
CA ASP A 138 5.97 -22.99 1.75
C ASP A 138 4.66 -22.25 1.35
N ASP A 139 3.96 -21.70 2.32
CA ASP A 139 2.71 -20.97 2.15
C ASP A 139 2.88 -19.46 1.89
N GLU A 140 4.12 -18.97 1.75
CA GLU A 140 4.43 -17.56 1.50
C GLU A 140 4.94 -17.32 0.08
N ILE A 141 4.41 -16.27 -0.56
CA ILE A 141 4.80 -15.84 -1.90
C ILE A 141 5.15 -14.35 -1.84
N THR A 142 6.33 -13.98 -2.31
CA THR A 142 6.78 -12.59 -2.43
C THR A 142 6.81 -12.20 -3.90
N ILE A 143 6.19 -11.07 -4.21
CA ILE A 143 6.02 -10.52 -5.56
C ILE A 143 6.48 -9.08 -5.65
N ASP A 144 6.98 -8.69 -6.82
CA ASP A 144 7.17 -7.30 -7.23
C ASP A 144 6.05 -6.89 -8.18
N VAL A 145 5.41 -5.75 -7.88
CA VAL A 145 4.23 -5.27 -8.61
C VAL A 145 4.45 -3.83 -9.04
N LYS A 146 4.24 -3.54 -10.33
CA LYS A 146 4.04 -2.18 -10.83
C LYS A 146 2.60 -2.02 -11.27
N CYS A 147 1.91 -1.01 -10.76
CA CYS A 147 0.47 -0.85 -10.97
C CYS A 147 0.03 0.61 -11.08
N SER A 148 -1.16 0.79 -11.61
CA SER A 148 -1.86 2.07 -11.70
C SER A 148 -2.28 2.60 -10.33
N LYS A 149 -2.59 3.89 -10.26
CA LYS A 149 -3.22 4.50 -9.08
C LYS A 149 -4.49 3.73 -8.68
N GLY A 150 -4.77 3.73 -7.39
CA GLY A 150 -5.99 3.12 -6.85
C GLY A 150 -5.98 1.61 -6.79
N THR A 151 -4.89 0.95 -7.16
CA THR A 151 -4.70 -0.49 -6.98
C THR A 151 -4.44 -0.82 -5.52
N TYR A 152 -5.22 -1.74 -4.96
CA TYR A 152 -5.05 -2.27 -3.61
C TYR A 152 -4.25 -3.57 -3.66
N ILE A 153 -3.02 -3.54 -3.14
CA ILE A 153 -2.15 -4.73 -3.13
C ILE A 153 -2.72 -5.80 -2.20
N ARG A 154 -3.43 -5.41 -1.12
CA ARG A 154 -4.17 -6.35 -0.26
C ARG A 154 -5.21 -7.16 -1.04
N SER A 155 -6.03 -6.51 -1.87
CA SER A 155 -7.00 -7.20 -2.74
C SER A 155 -6.30 -8.11 -3.75
N LEU A 156 -5.20 -7.66 -4.36
CA LEU A 156 -4.40 -8.47 -5.29
C LEU A 156 -3.89 -9.75 -4.61
N CYS A 157 -3.38 -9.65 -3.38
CA CYS A 157 -2.93 -10.81 -2.60
C CYS A 157 -4.06 -11.82 -2.35
N VAL A 158 -5.24 -11.34 -1.98
CA VAL A 158 -6.43 -12.19 -1.79
C VAL A 158 -6.83 -12.88 -3.10
N ASP A 159 -6.86 -12.14 -4.21
CA ASP A 159 -7.25 -12.65 -5.51
C ASP A 159 -6.26 -13.69 -6.06
N ILE A 160 -4.94 -13.47 -5.88
CA ILE A 160 -3.90 -14.46 -6.22
C ILE A 160 -4.10 -15.74 -5.40
N GLY A 161 -4.28 -15.62 -4.08
CA GLY A 161 -4.55 -16.76 -3.22
C GLY A 161 -5.76 -17.57 -3.68
N LYS A 162 -6.86 -16.89 -3.98
CA LYS A 162 -8.09 -17.50 -4.49
C LYS A 162 -7.86 -18.23 -5.81
N ALA A 163 -7.09 -17.66 -6.73
CA ALA A 163 -6.73 -18.31 -8.00
C ALA A 163 -5.88 -19.57 -7.80
N LEU A 164 -5.07 -19.62 -6.72
CA LEU A 164 -4.30 -20.79 -6.30
C LEU A 164 -5.10 -21.81 -5.46
N GLY A 165 -6.39 -21.49 -5.14
CA GLY A 165 -7.27 -22.35 -4.38
C GLY A 165 -7.21 -22.22 -2.86
N TYR A 166 -6.70 -21.08 -2.36
CA TYR A 166 -6.54 -20.78 -0.94
C TYR A 166 -7.15 -19.46 -0.51
N PRO A 167 -7.71 -19.37 0.72
CA PRO A 167 -7.84 -18.11 1.40
C PRO A 167 -6.43 -17.53 1.64
N ALA A 168 -6.27 -16.22 1.48
CA ALA A 168 -4.97 -15.57 1.62
C ALA A 168 -5.08 -14.16 2.18
N HIS A 169 -3.99 -13.64 2.70
CA HIS A 169 -3.86 -12.26 3.14
C HIS A 169 -2.42 -11.77 2.94
N MET A 170 -2.26 -10.46 2.92
CA MET A 170 -0.97 -9.81 2.79
C MET A 170 -0.27 -9.75 4.16
N THR A 171 1.00 -10.16 4.23
CA THR A 171 1.82 -10.16 5.46
C THR A 171 2.89 -9.07 5.48
N ALA A 172 3.32 -8.59 4.32
CA ALA A 172 4.30 -7.52 4.20
C ALA A 172 4.06 -6.69 2.95
N LEU A 173 4.37 -5.40 3.04
CA LEU A 173 4.27 -4.47 1.91
C LEU A 173 5.34 -3.38 2.03
N VAL A 174 6.12 -3.21 0.97
CA VAL A 174 7.06 -2.10 0.81
C VAL A 174 6.73 -1.36 -0.47
N ARG A 175 6.45 -0.06 -0.40
CA ARG A 175 6.35 0.77 -1.60
C ARG A 175 7.72 1.25 -2.01
N ASN A 176 8.26 0.68 -3.08
CA ASN A 176 9.60 0.98 -3.59
C ASN A 176 9.63 2.26 -4.42
N GLN A 177 8.51 2.60 -5.07
CA GLN A 177 8.41 3.78 -5.93
C GLN A 177 6.99 4.36 -5.94
N SER A 178 6.90 5.69 -6.02
CA SER A 178 5.67 6.44 -6.27
C SER A 178 5.96 7.50 -7.33
N GLY A 179 5.47 7.30 -8.55
CA GLY A 179 5.83 8.11 -9.70
C GLY A 179 7.34 8.08 -9.95
N HIS A 180 7.95 9.25 -9.95
CA HIS A 180 9.41 9.39 -10.14
C HIS A 180 10.23 9.29 -8.84
N PHE A 181 9.59 9.12 -7.69
CA PHE A 181 10.26 9.05 -6.38
C PHE A 181 10.53 7.60 -5.99
N THR A 182 11.79 7.25 -5.84
CA THR A 182 12.25 5.90 -5.49
C THR A 182 12.72 5.81 -4.04
N ILE A 183 12.80 4.59 -3.51
CA ILE A 183 13.15 4.35 -2.11
C ILE A 183 14.58 4.78 -1.77
N ASP A 184 15.50 4.70 -2.72
CA ASP A 184 16.90 5.15 -2.57
C ASP A 184 17.05 6.69 -2.49
N GLN A 185 16.02 7.44 -2.93
CA GLN A 185 15.96 8.90 -2.78
C GLN A 185 15.27 9.31 -1.47
N ALA A 186 14.63 8.38 -0.78
CA ALA A 186 13.91 8.66 0.46
C ALA A 186 14.88 8.85 1.64
N VAL A 187 14.43 9.60 2.63
CA VAL A 187 15.10 9.75 3.92
C VAL A 187 14.20 9.19 5.02
N THR A 188 14.79 8.65 6.06
CA THR A 188 14.02 8.22 7.25
C THR A 188 13.54 9.45 8.04
N LEU A 189 12.62 9.24 8.96
CA LEU A 189 12.13 10.32 9.83
C LEU A 189 13.24 10.81 10.76
N GLU A 190 14.12 9.91 11.19
CA GLU A 190 15.29 10.20 12.02
C GLU A 190 16.29 11.06 11.24
N GLU A 191 16.65 10.68 10.03
CA GLU A 191 17.54 11.46 9.15
C GLU A 191 16.96 12.85 8.85
N LEU A 192 15.65 12.95 8.64
CA LEU A 192 14.99 14.23 8.42
C LEU A 192 15.13 15.15 9.64
N GLU A 193 14.97 14.62 10.84
CA GLU A 193 15.10 15.37 12.08
C GLU A 193 16.54 15.84 12.31
N GLU A 194 17.53 14.96 12.11
CA GLU A 194 18.95 15.27 12.22
C GLU A 194 19.37 16.36 11.23
N ASN A 195 18.97 16.24 9.96
CA ASN A 195 19.25 17.23 8.93
C ASN A 195 18.65 18.60 9.25
N ASN A 196 17.45 18.62 9.84
CA ASN A 196 16.81 19.88 10.23
C ASN A 196 17.50 20.53 11.45
N ARG A 197 17.94 19.75 12.44
CA ARG A 197 18.75 20.24 13.57
C ARG A 197 20.07 20.83 13.10
N ALA A 198 20.76 20.16 12.18
CA ALA A 198 22.04 20.64 11.61
C ALA A 198 21.87 21.96 10.84
N ARG A 199 20.77 22.14 10.09
CA ARG A 199 20.45 23.41 9.42
C ARG A 199 20.15 24.53 10.43
N SER A 200 19.39 24.24 11.46
CA SER A 200 19.05 25.21 12.51
C SER A 200 20.28 25.66 13.32
N SER A 201 21.24 24.76 13.54
CA SER A 201 22.50 25.11 14.22
C SER A 201 23.43 25.97 13.38
N ARG A 202 23.39 25.84 12.04
CA ARG A 202 24.17 26.69 11.13
C ARG A 202 23.60 28.11 10.99
N LEU A 203 22.28 28.28 11.21
CA LEU A 203 21.63 29.61 11.17
C LEU A 203 21.80 30.42 12.47
N ARG A 204 22.43 29.86 13.50
CA ARG A 204 22.72 30.57 14.77
C ARG A 204 24.09 31.23 14.83
N ILE A 205 24.85 31.22 13.74
CA ILE A 205 26.17 31.87 13.66
C ILE A 205 26.12 32.91 12.53
N ILE A 206 25.32 33.96 12.74
CA ILE A 206 25.54 35.30 12.14
C ILE A 206 25.03 36.32 13.18
#